data_72ec9a13599b216b155d281fd29c2a21
#
_entry.id   72ec9a13599b216b155d281fd29c2a21
#
_cell.length_a   1.000
_cell.length_b   1.000
_cell.length_c   1.000
_cell.angle_alpha   90.00
_cell.angle_beta   90.00
_cell.angle_gamma   90.00
#
_symmetry.space_group_name_H-M   'P 1'
#
loop_
_entity.id
_entity.type
_entity.pdbx_description
1 polymer ?
#
loop_
_entity_poly.entity_id
_entity_poly.type
_entity_poly.pdbx_seq_one_letter_code
_entity_poly.pdbx_strand_id
1 'polypeptide(L)'
;VLKKCIVQGVLALAFVLAPVASFACACGCGVFDVGTAAMIMTHPGGMVYLEDDYQDQNQNWVGGRAAPAANNTDKEIATHFGGVGVDYGFDREWTLSVKIPYWSRTFRTDIGEPGAPDVQTYNHNALGDTRLTGTYTGLSPDMSTGISVGIKLPTGDWTYPNFDRDTSIGSGTTDLLLGGYHLGIISPDYHLKWFVEGLFQRAFDSREYYRPGNETDVAGGVLYDGIHLGSTAKLSALLQLIGSWRDHDSGINADPPNSGYHRALLSPGLEADFGKWRLYGDAEFRLYHYANAAPSVEYEGTQGQLVAKTLFKVILSYSF
;
A
#
# COMPACT_ATOMS: atom_id res chain seq x y z
N VAL A 1 -37.58 -32.27 35.41
CA VAL A 1 -37.52 -30.85 35.10
C VAL A 1 -36.15 -30.26 35.50
N LEU A 2 -35.64 -30.57 36.71
CA LEU A 2 -34.38 -30.03 37.23
C LEU A 2 -33.13 -30.44 36.41
N LYS A 3 -33.07 -31.69 35.90
CA LYS A 3 -31.96 -32.18 35.06
C LYS A 3 -31.86 -31.49 33.68
N LYS A 4 -32.99 -31.08 33.09
CA LYS A 4 -32.99 -30.34 31.81
C LYS A 4 -32.49 -28.91 31.96
N CYS A 5 -32.77 -28.23 33.08
CA CYS A 5 -32.28 -26.88 33.34
C CYS A 5 -30.77 -26.83 33.58
N ILE A 6 -30.18 -27.87 34.22
CA ILE A 6 -28.74 -27.95 34.48
C ILE A 6 -27.96 -28.17 33.16
N VAL A 7 -28.43 -29.01 32.25
CA VAL A 7 -27.78 -29.27 30.96
C VAL A 7 -27.84 -28.04 30.05
N GLN A 8 -28.95 -27.31 30.06
CA GLN A 8 -29.09 -26.07 29.29
C GLN A 8 -28.22 -24.93 29.86
N GLY A 9 -28.06 -24.87 31.18
CA GLY A 9 -27.14 -23.89 31.83
C GLY A 9 -25.67 -24.16 31.54
N VAL A 10 -25.25 -25.44 31.48
CA VAL A 10 -23.87 -25.81 31.15
C VAL A 10 -23.53 -25.60 29.67
N LEU A 11 -24.52 -25.84 28.76
CA LEU A 11 -24.31 -25.51 27.33
C LEU A 11 -24.26 -24.01 27.07
N ALA A 12 -25.05 -23.22 27.81
CA ALA A 12 -25.00 -21.75 27.68
C ALA A 12 -23.70 -21.15 28.23
N LEU A 13 -23.10 -21.76 29.28
CA LEU A 13 -21.84 -21.31 29.86
C LEU A 13 -20.64 -21.73 29.01
N ALA A 14 -20.71 -22.82 28.25
CA ALA A 14 -19.66 -23.25 27.33
C ALA A 14 -19.54 -22.36 26.09
N PHE A 15 -20.57 -21.62 25.71
CA PHE A 15 -20.56 -20.69 24.58
C PHE A 15 -19.95 -19.31 24.94
N VAL A 16 -19.76 -19.00 26.22
CA VAL A 16 -19.21 -17.71 26.70
C VAL A 16 -17.68 -17.79 26.86
N LEU A 17 -17.08 -18.97 26.79
CA LEU A 17 -15.64 -19.23 26.96
C LEU A 17 -14.92 -19.64 25.68
N ALA A 18 -15.49 -19.38 24.51
CA ALA A 18 -14.70 -19.47 23.28
C ALA A 18 -13.67 -18.31 23.33
N PRO A 19 -12.36 -18.57 23.28
CA PRO A 19 -11.38 -17.51 23.15
C PRO A 19 -11.72 -16.77 21.87
N VAL A 20 -12.03 -15.49 21.98
CA VAL A 20 -12.08 -14.60 20.83
C VAL A 20 -10.62 -14.49 20.40
N ALA A 21 -10.25 -15.15 19.32
CA ALA A 21 -8.94 -14.97 18.71
C ALA A 21 -8.79 -13.49 18.44
N SER A 22 -7.95 -12.82 19.20
CA SER A 22 -7.60 -11.42 19.01
C SER A 22 -6.57 -11.40 17.87
N PHE A 23 -7.05 -11.12 16.65
CA PHE A 23 -6.16 -10.94 15.51
C PHE A 23 -5.46 -9.59 15.64
N ALA A 24 -4.14 -9.62 15.65
CA ALA A 24 -3.34 -8.42 15.47
C ALA A 24 -3.50 -7.93 14.03
N CYS A 25 -3.92 -6.72 13.83
CA CYS A 25 -3.91 -6.15 12.49
C CYS A 25 -2.47 -5.76 12.11
N ALA A 26 -1.86 -6.57 11.31
CA ALA A 26 -0.68 -6.21 10.58
C ALA A 26 -1.13 -5.75 9.19
N CYS A 27 -1.53 -4.49 9.05
CA CYS A 27 -1.93 -3.95 7.77
C CYS A 27 -0.78 -4.10 6.77
N GLY A 28 -0.77 -5.22 6.04
CA GLY A 28 0.09 -5.44 4.88
C GLY A 28 -0.26 -4.50 3.73
N CYS A 29 -0.65 -3.29 4.10
CA CYS A 29 -1.25 -2.31 3.24
C CYS A 29 -0.26 -1.77 2.26
N GLY A 30 -0.72 -1.79 1.05
CA GLY A 30 -0.04 -1.51 -0.18
C GLY A 30 0.83 -0.28 -0.17
N VAL A 31 1.74 -0.37 -1.04
CA VAL A 31 2.61 0.71 -1.44
C VAL A 31 1.80 1.69 -2.26
N PHE A 32 2.20 2.91 -2.20
CA PHE A 32 1.58 4.02 -2.86
C PHE A 32 1.62 3.89 -4.38
N ASP A 33 0.49 4.07 -4.98
CA ASP A 33 0.40 4.32 -6.42
C ASP A 33 0.51 5.83 -6.75
N VAL A 34 1.13 6.60 -5.85
CA VAL A 34 1.46 8.03 -6.00
C VAL A 34 2.95 8.25 -5.77
N GLY A 35 3.47 9.44 -6.06
CA GLY A 35 4.88 9.73 -5.91
C GLY A 35 5.75 9.24 -7.08
N THR A 36 5.13 8.89 -8.20
CA THR A 36 5.78 8.44 -9.42
C THR A 36 5.63 9.44 -10.57
N ALA A 37 5.76 10.74 -10.26
CA ALA A 37 5.63 11.81 -11.26
C ALA A 37 6.48 11.58 -12.51
N ALA A 38 7.60 10.87 -12.36
CA ALA A 38 8.45 10.42 -13.45
C ALA A 38 7.76 9.47 -14.43
N MET A 39 6.72 8.75 -13.97
CA MET A 39 5.95 7.80 -14.77
C MET A 39 4.73 8.43 -15.44
N ILE A 40 4.39 9.68 -15.14
CA ILE A 40 3.27 10.36 -15.77
C ILE A 40 3.56 10.55 -17.26
N MET A 41 2.69 10.02 -18.11
CA MET A 41 2.81 10.17 -19.55
C MET A 41 2.47 11.61 -19.96
N THR A 42 3.43 12.27 -20.62
CA THR A 42 3.28 13.65 -21.12
C THR A 42 3.21 13.69 -22.67
N HIS A 43 3.08 12.55 -23.31
CA HIS A 43 2.92 12.39 -24.76
C HIS A 43 2.15 11.10 -25.10
N PRO A 44 1.42 11.05 -26.22
CA PRO A 44 0.83 9.80 -26.72
C PRO A 44 1.89 8.75 -27.00
N GLY A 45 1.52 7.48 -26.90
CA GLY A 45 2.39 6.33 -27.12
C GLY A 45 2.17 5.25 -26.08
N GLY A 46 3.03 4.26 -26.08
CA GLY A 46 2.99 3.16 -25.12
C GLY A 46 4.19 3.17 -24.19
N MET A 47 3.96 2.70 -22.98
CA MET A 47 5.00 2.43 -21.99
C MET A 47 4.69 1.09 -21.31
N VAL A 48 5.71 0.25 -21.17
CA VAL A 48 5.68 -0.94 -20.31
C VAL A 48 6.67 -0.75 -19.20
N TYR A 49 6.31 -1.19 -18.00
CA TYR A 49 7.21 -1.05 -16.84
C TYR A 49 7.18 -2.27 -15.93
N LEU A 50 8.30 -2.46 -15.24
CA LEU A 50 8.47 -3.35 -14.10
C LEU A 50 8.68 -2.48 -12.87
N GLU A 51 7.98 -2.83 -11.80
CA GLU A 51 8.06 -2.14 -10.52
C GLU A 51 8.36 -3.16 -9.42
N ASP A 52 9.17 -2.77 -8.45
CA ASP A 52 9.34 -3.47 -7.18
C ASP A 52 9.44 -2.45 -6.05
N ASP A 53 8.47 -2.50 -5.15
CA ASP A 53 8.48 -1.73 -3.93
C ASP A 53 8.76 -2.68 -2.77
N TYR A 54 9.73 -2.35 -1.95
CA TYR A 54 10.09 -3.14 -0.78
C TYR A 54 9.72 -2.45 0.51
N GLN A 55 9.06 -3.17 1.39
CA GLN A 55 8.67 -2.73 2.73
C GLN A 55 8.93 -3.83 3.74
N ASP A 56 9.60 -3.49 4.86
CA ASP A 56 9.76 -4.34 6.04
C ASP A 56 9.09 -3.69 7.25
N GLN A 57 7.93 -4.23 7.63
CA GLN A 57 7.14 -3.81 8.78
C GLN A 57 7.50 -4.69 9.97
N ASN A 58 8.42 -4.22 10.81
CA ASN A 58 8.94 -4.96 11.96
C ASN A 58 8.94 -4.15 13.27
N GLN A 59 8.29 -2.98 13.26
CA GLN A 59 8.18 -2.13 14.44
C GLN A 59 6.73 -2.08 14.93
N ASN A 60 6.48 -2.56 16.14
CA ASN A 60 5.18 -2.40 16.77
C ASN A 60 4.90 -0.92 17.07
N TRP A 61 3.72 -0.41 16.71
CA TRP A 61 3.37 0.99 16.78
C TRP A 61 1.97 1.19 17.32
N VAL A 62 1.82 2.10 18.29
CA VAL A 62 0.54 2.41 18.95
C VAL A 62 0.36 3.92 18.96
N GLY A 63 -0.72 4.41 18.34
CA GLY A 63 -0.91 5.84 18.17
C GLY A 63 0.28 6.45 17.43
N GLY A 64 0.84 7.52 17.96
CA GLY A 64 1.99 8.22 17.35
C GLY A 64 3.37 7.73 17.78
N ARG A 65 3.53 6.55 18.39
CA ARG A 65 4.79 6.10 19.00
C ARG A 65 5.05 4.60 18.85
N ALA A 66 6.33 4.24 18.88
CA ALA A 66 6.74 2.84 18.98
C ALA A 66 6.25 2.23 20.29
N ALA A 67 5.88 0.96 20.25
CA ALA A 67 5.43 0.16 21.37
C ALA A 67 6.32 -1.11 21.49
N PRO A 68 6.33 -1.77 22.67
CA PRO A 68 7.10 -2.99 22.84
C PRO A 68 6.69 -4.08 21.82
N ALA A 69 7.66 -4.73 21.19
CA ALA A 69 7.40 -5.82 20.25
C ALA A 69 6.72 -7.03 20.91
N ALA A 70 6.89 -7.19 22.23
CA ALA A 70 6.25 -8.25 23.00
C ALA A 70 4.72 -8.11 23.05
N ASN A 71 4.19 -6.89 22.85
CA ASN A 71 2.75 -6.61 22.91
C ASN A 71 2.03 -6.90 21.58
N ASN A 72 2.72 -7.44 20.59
CA ASN A 72 2.13 -7.77 19.31
C ASN A 72 2.48 -9.22 18.97
N THR A 73 1.48 -10.04 18.61
CA THR A 73 1.69 -11.40 18.11
C THR A 73 2.48 -11.39 16.83
N ASP A 74 2.20 -10.44 15.93
CA ASP A 74 2.94 -10.30 14.70
C ASP A 74 4.30 -9.65 14.95
N LYS A 75 5.31 -10.22 14.32
CA LYS A 75 6.70 -9.81 14.52
C LYS A 75 7.30 -9.12 13.29
N GLU A 76 6.86 -9.51 12.10
CA GLU A 76 7.41 -8.98 10.85
C GLU A 76 6.48 -9.27 9.67
N ILE A 77 6.31 -8.27 8.80
CA ILE A 77 5.76 -8.42 7.45
C ILE A 77 6.73 -7.77 6.49
N ALA A 78 7.56 -8.58 5.83
CA ALA A 78 8.43 -8.11 4.77
C ALA A 78 7.78 -8.44 3.42
N THR A 79 7.64 -7.44 2.55
CA THR A 79 6.97 -7.62 1.27
C THR A 79 7.75 -6.94 0.15
N HIS A 80 7.96 -7.69 -0.94
CA HIS A 80 8.24 -7.18 -2.26
C HIS A 80 6.92 -7.06 -3.02
N PHE A 81 6.53 -5.84 -3.36
CA PHE A 81 5.34 -5.53 -4.14
C PHE A 81 5.72 -5.40 -5.60
N GLY A 82 6.16 -6.50 -6.20
CA GLY A 82 6.50 -6.53 -7.61
C GLY A 82 5.27 -6.38 -8.51
N GLY A 83 5.48 -5.91 -9.74
CA GLY A 83 4.42 -5.78 -10.70
C GLY A 83 4.90 -5.46 -12.10
N VAL A 84 3.99 -5.70 -13.03
CA VAL A 84 4.13 -5.32 -14.44
C VAL A 84 2.99 -4.37 -14.77
N GLY A 85 3.31 -3.26 -15.45
CA GLY A 85 2.28 -2.35 -15.94
C GLY A 85 2.49 -1.98 -17.39
N VAL A 86 1.37 -1.59 -18.01
CA VAL A 86 1.33 -1.05 -19.37
C VAL A 86 0.44 0.18 -19.36
N ASP A 87 0.99 1.30 -19.83
CA ASP A 87 0.25 2.52 -20.08
C ASP A 87 0.22 2.78 -21.60
N TYR A 88 -0.96 3.11 -22.12
CA TYR A 88 -1.13 3.41 -23.52
C TYR A 88 -1.96 4.68 -23.71
N GLY A 89 -1.31 5.73 -24.18
CA GLY A 89 -1.92 6.99 -24.59
C GLY A 89 -2.41 6.89 -26.05
N PHE A 90 -3.72 6.76 -26.24
CA PHE A 90 -4.36 6.70 -27.56
C PHE A 90 -4.15 7.99 -28.34
N ASP A 91 -4.24 9.08 -27.62
CA ASP A 91 -4.07 10.45 -28.08
C ASP A 91 -3.56 11.33 -26.94
N ARG A 92 -3.72 12.67 -27.07
CA ARG A 92 -3.34 13.61 -26.00
C ARG A 92 -4.35 13.71 -24.87
N GLU A 93 -5.51 13.10 -25.02
CA GLU A 93 -6.61 13.25 -24.06
C GLU A 93 -6.79 12.02 -23.19
N TRP A 94 -6.48 10.82 -23.70
CA TRP A 94 -6.80 9.58 -23.03
C TRP A 94 -5.61 8.62 -22.94
N THR A 95 -5.35 8.15 -21.73
CA THR A 95 -4.43 7.06 -21.43
C THR A 95 -5.18 5.95 -20.71
N LEU A 96 -4.92 4.70 -21.10
CA LEU A 96 -5.35 3.49 -20.40
C LEU A 96 -4.15 2.84 -19.74
N SER A 97 -4.29 2.51 -18.46
CA SER A 97 -3.27 1.86 -17.65
C SER A 97 -3.77 0.52 -17.13
N VAL A 98 -2.94 -0.51 -17.22
CA VAL A 98 -3.16 -1.82 -16.61
C VAL A 98 -1.94 -2.18 -15.77
N LYS A 99 -2.15 -2.49 -14.48
CA LYS A 99 -1.11 -2.96 -13.56
C LYS A 99 -1.48 -4.32 -13.02
N ILE A 100 -0.59 -5.29 -13.19
CA ILE A 100 -0.73 -6.68 -12.69
C ILE A 100 0.33 -6.90 -11.62
N PRO A 101 -0.05 -6.87 -10.32
CA PRO A 101 0.90 -7.09 -9.24
C PRO A 101 1.26 -8.57 -9.09
N TYR A 102 2.49 -8.84 -8.68
CA TYR A 102 2.96 -10.13 -8.20
C TYR A 102 3.82 -9.92 -6.97
N TRP A 103 3.30 -10.29 -5.80
CA TRP A 103 3.93 -9.99 -4.52
C TRP A 103 4.62 -11.21 -3.92
N SER A 104 5.71 -10.95 -3.22
CA SER A 104 6.42 -11.91 -2.39
C SER A 104 6.41 -11.41 -0.94
N ARG A 105 5.77 -12.16 -0.04
CA ARG A 105 5.57 -11.77 1.35
C ARG A 105 6.10 -12.80 2.31
N THR A 106 6.87 -12.35 3.29
CA THR A 106 7.24 -13.07 4.49
C THR A 106 6.44 -12.53 5.65
N PHE A 107 5.75 -13.41 6.36
CA PHE A 107 4.99 -13.10 7.57
C PHE A 107 5.53 -13.93 8.74
N ARG A 108 5.87 -13.25 9.84
CA ARG A 108 6.31 -13.88 11.09
C ARG A 108 5.35 -13.51 12.19
N THR A 109 4.76 -14.51 12.81
CA THR A 109 3.79 -14.34 13.90
C THR A 109 4.05 -15.35 15.01
N ASP A 110 3.71 -14.97 16.22
CA ASP A 110 3.82 -15.80 17.42
C ASP A 110 2.49 -16.52 17.65
N ILE A 111 2.50 -17.82 17.45
CA ILE A 111 1.34 -18.70 17.68
C ILE A 111 1.39 -19.43 19.02
N GLY A 112 2.38 -19.09 19.87
CA GLY A 112 2.59 -19.70 21.19
C GLY A 112 1.60 -19.18 22.23
N GLU A 113 1.62 -19.86 23.39
CA GLU A 113 0.85 -19.45 24.56
C GLU A 113 1.55 -18.29 25.30
N PRO A 114 0.83 -17.47 26.07
CA PRO A 114 1.41 -16.42 26.89
C PRO A 114 2.54 -16.95 27.81
N GLY A 115 3.75 -16.42 27.62
CA GLY A 115 4.94 -16.87 28.37
C GLY A 115 5.70 -18.04 27.73
N ALA A 116 5.20 -18.60 26.62
CA ALA A 116 5.87 -19.65 25.85
C ALA A 116 5.79 -19.35 24.34
N PRO A 117 6.50 -18.32 23.85
CA PRO A 117 6.40 -17.87 22.47
C PRO A 117 6.87 -18.95 21.48
N ASP A 118 6.12 -19.10 20.38
CA ASP A 118 6.42 -19.97 19.24
C ASP A 118 6.29 -19.15 17.94
N VAL A 119 7.37 -18.48 17.56
CA VAL A 119 7.37 -17.61 16.38
C VAL A 119 7.54 -18.43 15.12
N GLN A 120 6.50 -18.49 14.31
CA GLN A 120 6.48 -19.14 13.02
C GLN A 120 6.76 -18.17 11.88
N THR A 121 7.30 -18.67 10.78
CA THR A 121 7.61 -17.90 9.57
C THR A 121 6.91 -18.54 8.38
N TYR A 122 6.09 -17.75 7.70
CA TYR A 122 5.36 -18.15 6.51
C TYR A 122 5.80 -17.29 5.32
N ASN A 123 6.01 -17.93 4.16
CA ASN A 123 6.34 -17.25 2.92
C ASN A 123 5.28 -17.55 1.88
N HIS A 124 4.79 -16.53 1.22
CA HIS A 124 3.80 -16.66 0.16
C HIS A 124 4.07 -15.70 -0.99
N ASN A 125 3.98 -16.25 -2.21
CA ASN A 125 4.15 -15.49 -3.45
C ASN A 125 2.90 -15.72 -4.30
N ALA A 126 2.25 -14.64 -4.71
CA ALA A 126 1.04 -14.74 -5.51
C ALA A 126 0.80 -13.46 -6.33
N LEU A 127 -0.13 -13.57 -7.29
CA LEU A 127 -0.69 -12.39 -7.94
C LEU A 127 -1.46 -11.55 -6.90
N GLY A 128 -1.32 -10.24 -7.03
CA GLY A 128 -2.14 -9.25 -6.33
C GLY A 128 -3.37 -8.86 -7.15
N ASP A 129 -4.10 -7.89 -6.64
CA ASP A 129 -5.32 -7.39 -7.30
C ASP A 129 -4.96 -6.51 -8.49
N THR A 130 -5.40 -6.89 -9.69
CA THR A 130 -5.15 -6.17 -10.94
C THR A 130 -5.87 -4.82 -10.93
N ARG A 131 -5.18 -3.78 -11.39
CA ARG A 131 -5.73 -2.42 -11.52
C ARG A 131 -5.88 -2.04 -12.99
N LEU A 132 -7.02 -1.43 -13.30
CA LEU A 132 -7.34 -0.89 -14.62
C LEU A 132 -7.78 0.55 -14.44
N THR A 133 -7.09 1.50 -15.09
CA THR A 133 -7.32 2.93 -14.90
C THR A 133 -7.35 3.67 -16.23
N GLY A 134 -8.36 4.50 -16.44
CA GLY A 134 -8.44 5.45 -17.53
C GLY A 134 -8.11 6.85 -17.03
N THR A 135 -7.19 7.54 -17.67
CA THR A 135 -6.78 8.91 -17.34
C THR A 135 -7.14 9.87 -18.48
N TYR A 136 -7.88 10.94 -18.14
CA TYR A 136 -8.18 12.03 -19.04
C TYR A 136 -7.23 13.20 -18.80
N THR A 137 -6.48 13.57 -19.83
CA THR A 137 -5.43 14.62 -19.82
C THR A 137 -5.80 15.84 -20.67
N GLY A 138 -6.99 15.84 -21.29
CA GLY A 138 -7.48 16.95 -22.12
C GLY A 138 -7.76 18.27 -21.37
N LEU A 139 -7.49 18.30 -20.04
CA LEU A 139 -7.62 19.51 -19.21
C LEU A 139 -6.51 20.53 -19.48
N SER A 140 -5.39 20.12 -20.06
CA SER A 140 -4.26 20.99 -20.40
C SER A 140 -3.66 20.61 -21.74
N PRO A 141 -3.20 21.59 -22.55
CA PRO A 141 -2.64 21.33 -23.88
C PRO A 141 -1.35 20.50 -23.88
N ASP A 142 -0.63 20.52 -22.76
CA ASP A 142 0.67 19.85 -22.54
C ASP A 142 0.57 18.57 -21.72
N MET A 143 -0.65 18.08 -21.48
CA MET A 143 -0.93 16.89 -20.63
C MET A 143 -0.41 17.04 -19.19
N SER A 144 -0.17 18.26 -18.72
CA SER A 144 0.31 18.54 -17.37
C SER A 144 -0.73 18.32 -16.28
N THR A 145 -2.00 18.17 -16.65
CA THR A 145 -3.11 17.94 -15.72
C THR A 145 -3.92 16.73 -16.17
N GLY A 146 -4.10 15.77 -15.29
CA GLY A 146 -4.91 14.58 -15.55
C GLY A 146 -5.84 14.24 -14.40
N ILE A 147 -6.98 13.66 -14.72
CA ILE A 147 -7.90 13.03 -13.78
C ILE A 147 -8.07 11.57 -14.18
N SER A 148 -8.09 10.68 -13.21
CA SER A 148 -8.18 9.25 -13.45
C SER A 148 -9.35 8.60 -12.72
N VAL A 149 -9.97 7.63 -13.38
CA VAL A 149 -10.98 6.74 -12.83
C VAL A 149 -10.59 5.32 -13.15
N GLY A 150 -10.63 4.45 -12.15
CA GLY A 150 -10.23 3.07 -12.33
C GLY A 150 -10.97 2.10 -11.44
N ILE A 151 -10.62 0.84 -11.63
CA ILE A 151 -11.15 -0.28 -10.86
C ILE A 151 -10.00 -1.22 -10.49
N LYS A 152 -9.97 -1.64 -9.23
CA LYS A 152 -9.16 -2.75 -8.77
C LYS A 152 -10.02 -4.01 -8.78
N LEU A 153 -9.54 -5.07 -9.43
CA LEU A 153 -10.24 -6.34 -9.59
C LEU A 153 -9.71 -7.36 -8.57
N PRO A 154 -10.56 -8.21 -7.98
CA PRO A 154 -10.17 -9.20 -6.98
C PRO A 154 -9.47 -10.43 -7.61
N THR A 155 -8.37 -10.19 -8.30
CA THR A 155 -7.60 -11.23 -9.00
C THR A 155 -6.49 -11.82 -8.15
N GLY A 156 -6.18 -11.18 -7.03
CA GLY A 156 -5.13 -11.60 -6.12
C GLY A 156 -5.54 -12.75 -5.21
N ASP A 157 -4.55 -13.44 -4.66
CA ASP A 157 -4.80 -14.51 -3.69
C ASP A 157 -5.09 -13.91 -2.30
N TRP A 158 -6.30 -14.11 -1.84
CA TRP A 158 -6.81 -13.64 -0.54
C TRP A 158 -7.13 -14.79 0.42
N THR A 159 -6.77 -16.02 0.07
CA THR A 159 -7.20 -17.24 0.76
C THR A 159 -6.09 -18.02 1.45
N TYR A 160 -4.87 -17.51 1.49
CA TYR A 160 -3.73 -18.22 2.07
C TYR A 160 -3.92 -18.45 3.58
N PRO A 161 -3.99 -19.73 4.05
CA PRO A 161 -4.49 -20.05 5.38
C PRO A 161 -3.55 -19.71 6.54
N ASN A 162 -2.27 -19.41 6.26
CA ASN A 162 -1.27 -19.06 7.27
C ASN A 162 -1.05 -17.54 7.40
N PHE A 163 -1.84 -16.76 6.68
CA PHE A 163 -1.84 -15.30 6.79
C PHE A 163 -3.14 -14.83 7.41
N ASP A 164 -3.06 -13.82 8.23
CA ASP A 164 -4.25 -13.11 8.67
C ASP A 164 -4.96 -12.47 7.47
N ARG A 165 -6.26 -12.24 7.61
CA ARG A 165 -7.07 -11.81 6.48
C ARG A 165 -6.60 -10.48 5.87
N ASP A 166 -6.14 -9.57 6.71
CA ASP A 166 -5.61 -8.26 6.33
C ASP A 166 -4.13 -8.30 5.87
N THR A 167 -3.41 -9.39 6.14
CA THR A 167 -2.06 -9.64 5.64
C THR A 167 -2.05 -10.38 4.30
N SER A 168 -3.19 -10.86 3.83
CA SER A 168 -3.33 -11.55 2.55
C SER A 168 -2.84 -10.69 1.37
N ILE A 169 -2.35 -11.33 0.32
CA ILE A 169 -1.80 -10.63 -0.86
C ILE A 169 -2.92 -9.91 -1.61
N GLY A 170 -4.02 -10.59 -1.90
CA GLY A 170 -5.22 -9.98 -2.47
C GLY A 170 -6.21 -9.54 -1.40
N SER A 171 -6.99 -8.50 -1.66
CA SER A 171 -8.10 -8.09 -0.79
C SER A 171 -9.37 -8.92 -1.00
N GLY A 172 -9.51 -9.52 -2.18
CA GLY A 172 -10.73 -10.21 -2.63
C GLY A 172 -11.89 -9.26 -2.91
N THR A 173 -11.68 -7.94 -2.85
CA THR A 173 -12.72 -6.93 -3.11
C THR A 173 -12.49 -6.21 -4.44
N THR A 174 -13.60 -5.72 -5.01
CA THR A 174 -13.59 -4.81 -6.16
C THR A 174 -13.61 -3.39 -5.64
N ASP A 175 -12.64 -2.57 -6.03
CA ASP A 175 -12.51 -1.22 -5.49
C ASP A 175 -12.59 -0.17 -6.61
N LEU A 176 -13.21 0.97 -6.30
CA LEU A 176 -13.13 2.19 -7.09
C LEU A 176 -11.78 2.87 -6.84
N LEU A 177 -11.17 3.34 -7.92
CA LEU A 177 -9.98 4.18 -7.91
C LEU A 177 -10.34 5.54 -8.51
N LEU A 178 -10.06 6.63 -7.79
CA LEU A 178 -10.21 8.00 -8.27
C LEU A 178 -8.90 8.73 -8.04
N GLY A 179 -8.34 9.29 -9.07
CA GLY A 179 -7.05 9.96 -8.98
C GLY A 179 -6.95 11.23 -9.82
N GLY A 180 -5.81 11.87 -9.70
CA GLY A 180 -5.48 13.02 -10.52
C GLY A 180 -4.10 13.54 -10.21
N TYR A 181 -3.55 14.29 -11.16
CA TYR A 181 -2.25 14.91 -11.01
C TYR A 181 -2.17 16.27 -11.68
N HIS A 182 -1.21 17.06 -11.24
CA HIS A 182 -0.80 18.28 -11.92
C HIS A 182 0.72 18.44 -11.86
N LEU A 183 1.32 18.78 -13.01
CA LEU A 183 2.72 19.10 -13.18
C LEU A 183 2.86 20.59 -13.48
N GLY A 184 3.84 21.25 -12.90
CA GLY A 184 4.09 22.66 -13.16
C GLY A 184 5.57 22.98 -13.26
N ILE A 185 5.87 24.12 -13.88
CA ILE A 185 7.24 24.62 -14.02
C ILE A 185 7.47 25.71 -12.97
N ILE A 186 8.48 25.55 -12.11
CA ILE A 186 8.91 26.59 -11.16
C ILE A 186 9.81 27.57 -11.90
N SER A 187 10.82 27.05 -12.61
CA SER A 187 11.78 27.84 -13.36
C SER A 187 12.35 27.03 -14.52
N PRO A 188 12.07 27.46 -15.78
CA PRO A 188 12.67 26.82 -16.96
C PRO A 188 14.19 26.95 -16.97
N ASP A 189 14.73 28.12 -16.60
CA ASP A 189 16.16 28.42 -16.62
C ASP A 189 16.97 27.57 -15.64
N TYR A 190 16.33 27.15 -14.54
CA TYR A 190 16.94 26.30 -13.51
C TYR A 190 16.50 24.83 -13.59
N HIS A 191 15.77 24.43 -14.63
CA HIS A 191 15.29 23.06 -14.80
C HIS A 191 14.50 22.53 -13.60
N LEU A 192 13.72 23.39 -12.95
CA LEU A 192 12.94 23.07 -11.77
C LEU A 192 11.46 22.96 -12.13
N LYS A 193 10.88 21.81 -11.77
CA LYS A 193 9.47 21.50 -11.90
C LYS A 193 8.90 21.13 -10.53
N TRP A 194 7.60 21.18 -10.42
CA TRP A 194 6.87 20.66 -9.27
C TRP A 194 5.73 19.78 -9.73
N PHE A 195 5.24 18.94 -8.85
CA PHE A 195 4.07 18.13 -9.10
C PHE A 195 3.26 17.94 -7.85
N VAL A 196 2.00 17.60 -8.05
CA VAL A 196 1.10 17.05 -7.04
C VAL A 196 0.28 15.95 -7.69
N GLU A 197 0.06 14.87 -6.98
CA GLU A 197 -0.82 13.80 -7.39
C GLU A 197 -1.58 13.24 -6.19
N GLY A 198 -2.72 12.62 -6.43
CA GLY A 198 -3.51 12.00 -5.40
C GLY A 198 -4.31 10.83 -5.95
N LEU A 199 -4.56 9.86 -5.08
CA LEU A 199 -5.37 8.68 -5.34
C LEU A 199 -6.29 8.41 -4.16
N PHE A 200 -7.56 8.16 -4.45
CA PHE A 200 -8.54 7.66 -3.50
C PHE A 200 -8.99 6.27 -3.93
N GLN A 201 -8.98 5.32 -2.99
CA GLN A 201 -9.43 3.95 -3.19
C GLN A 201 -10.55 3.60 -2.22
N ARG A 202 -11.60 2.94 -2.72
CA ARG A 202 -12.73 2.49 -1.93
C ARG A 202 -13.26 1.14 -2.43
N ALA A 203 -13.33 0.15 -1.53
CA ALA A 203 -13.98 -1.12 -1.82
C ALA A 203 -15.51 -0.95 -1.99
N PHE A 204 -16.08 -1.55 -3.06
CA PHE A 204 -17.52 -1.58 -3.29
C PHE A 204 -18.22 -2.67 -2.49
N ASP A 205 -17.52 -3.78 -2.28
CA ASP A 205 -18.05 -4.99 -1.68
C ASP A 205 -17.19 -5.44 -0.47
N SER A 206 -17.56 -6.55 0.11
CA SER A 206 -16.78 -7.26 1.13
C SER A 206 -16.59 -8.71 0.68
N ARG A 207 -15.46 -9.30 1.06
CA ARG A 207 -15.16 -10.71 0.78
C ARG A 207 -14.92 -11.45 2.08
N GLU A 208 -15.69 -12.54 2.30
CA GLU A 208 -15.62 -13.32 3.54
C GLU A 208 -15.70 -12.46 4.79
N TYR A 209 -16.68 -11.56 4.83
CA TYR A 209 -16.89 -10.64 5.95
C TYR A 209 -15.69 -9.76 6.29
N TYR A 210 -14.84 -9.49 5.30
CA TYR A 210 -13.76 -8.50 5.36
C TYR A 210 -13.93 -7.45 4.26
N ARG A 211 -13.79 -6.20 4.64
CA ARG A 211 -13.77 -5.05 3.73
C ARG A 211 -12.65 -4.11 4.15
N PRO A 212 -11.66 -3.85 3.27
CA PRO A 212 -10.61 -2.88 3.56
C PRO A 212 -11.17 -1.47 3.74
N GLY A 213 -10.54 -0.71 4.61
CA GLY A 213 -10.81 0.72 4.79
C GLY A 213 -10.55 1.52 3.52
N ASN A 214 -11.24 2.66 3.39
CA ASN A 214 -10.92 3.58 2.31
C ASN A 214 -9.51 4.11 2.50
N GLU A 215 -8.80 4.34 1.40
CA GLU A 215 -7.44 4.90 1.43
C GLU A 215 -7.35 6.13 0.55
N THR A 216 -6.63 7.13 1.03
CA THR A 216 -6.33 8.37 0.31
C THR A 216 -4.83 8.61 0.40
N ASP A 217 -4.19 8.65 -0.75
CA ASP A 217 -2.77 8.95 -0.90
C ASP A 217 -2.60 10.26 -1.66
N VAL A 218 -1.66 11.07 -1.20
CA VAL A 218 -1.29 12.33 -1.85
C VAL A 218 0.23 12.44 -1.86
N ALA A 219 0.80 12.75 -2.99
CA ALA A 219 2.22 13.10 -3.12
C ALA A 219 2.40 14.48 -3.74
N GLY A 220 3.40 15.18 -3.31
CA GLY A 220 3.80 16.44 -3.91
C GLY A 220 5.29 16.69 -3.73
N GLY A 221 5.92 17.22 -4.77
CA GLY A 221 7.37 17.36 -4.76
C GLY A 221 7.92 18.29 -5.81
N VAL A 222 9.24 18.35 -5.81
CA VAL A 222 10.03 19.10 -6.78
C VAL A 222 10.98 18.18 -7.52
N LEU A 223 11.15 18.45 -8.80
CA LEU A 223 12.00 17.71 -9.71
C LEU A 223 13.04 18.67 -10.31
N TYR A 224 14.30 18.29 -10.26
CA TYR A 224 15.38 18.95 -10.99
C TYR A 224 15.85 18.04 -12.13
N ASP A 225 15.68 18.46 -13.38
CA ASP A 225 16.00 17.66 -14.58
C ASP A 225 17.18 18.19 -15.41
N GLY A 226 18.05 19.00 -14.78
CA GLY A 226 19.17 19.68 -15.43
C GLY A 226 20.46 18.88 -15.53
N ILE A 227 20.54 17.64 -15.04
CA ILE A 227 21.80 16.88 -15.05
C ILE A 227 21.88 16.05 -16.34
N HIS A 228 22.89 16.31 -17.15
CA HIS A 228 23.16 15.55 -18.37
C HIS A 228 24.38 14.65 -18.20
N LEU A 229 24.22 13.36 -18.49
CA LEU A 229 25.29 12.36 -18.46
C LEU A 229 25.73 12.06 -19.90
N GLY A 230 26.63 12.87 -20.43
CA GLY A 230 27.02 12.81 -21.83
C GLY A 230 25.92 13.34 -22.77
N SER A 231 25.84 12.80 -23.98
CA SER A 231 24.91 13.25 -25.03
C SER A 231 23.59 12.50 -25.05
N THR A 232 23.45 11.38 -24.33
CA THR A 232 22.36 10.42 -24.50
C THR A 232 21.57 10.12 -23.24
N ALA A 233 22.07 10.52 -22.08
CA ALA A 233 21.40 10.23 -20.82
C ALA A 233 21.13 11.51 -20.01
N LYS A 234 19.98 11.54 -19.35
CA LYS A 234 19.59 12.58 -18.38
C LYS A 234 19.42 11.95 -17.01
N LEU A 235 19.85 12.66 -15.98
CA LEU A 235 19.56 12.31 -14.61
C LEU A 235 18.71 13.41 -13.99
N SER A 236 17.61 13.02 -13.37
CA SER A 236 16.74 13.92 -12.63
C SER A 236 16.78 13.58 -11.15
N ALA A 237 16.79 14.59 -10.30
CA ALA A 237 16.68 14.43 -8.85
C ALA A 237 15.30 14.86 -8.38
N LEU A 238 14.67 14.04 -7.55
CA LEU A 238 13.32 14.23 -7.02
C LEU A 238 13.38 14.34 -5.50
N LEU A 239 12.61 15.26 -4.93
CA LEU A 239 12.33 15.31 -3.51
C LEU A 239 10.83 15.51 -3.32
N GLN A 240 10.18 14.60 -2.60
CA GLN A 240 8.74 14.62 -2.42
C GLN A 240 8.32 14.34 -0.98
N LEU A 241 7.12 14.80 -0.65
CA LEU A 241 6.37 14.42 0.54
C LEU A 241 5.18 13.57 0.11
N ILE A 242 4.97 12.47 0.81
CA ILE A 242 3.86 11.55 0.58
C ILE A 242 3.04 11.49 1.85
N GLY A 243 1.73 11.69 1.73
CA GLY A 243 0.76 11.53 2.81
C GLY A 243 -0.20 10.41 2.48
N SER A 244 -0.55 9.60 3.49
CA SER A 244 -1.47 8.47 3.35
C SER A 244 -2.41 8.43 4.53
N TRP A 245 -3.69 8.27 4.26
CA TRP A 245 -4.77 8.14 5.23
C TRP A 245 -5.59 6.92 4.88
N ARG A 246 -5.67 5.98 5.80
CA ARG A 246 -6.48 4.79 5.66
C ARG A 246 -7.48 4.71 6.80
N ASP A 247 -8.76 4.52 6.46
CA ASP A 247 -9.84 4.25 7.39
C ASP A 247 -9.68 2.86 8.03
N HIS A 248 -10.45 2.60 9.10
CA HIS A 248 -10.55 1.27 9.68
C HIS A 248 -11.12 0.27 8.69
N ASP A 249 -10.58 -0.94 8.70
CA ASP A 249 -11.19 -2.09 8.04
C ASP A 249 -12.51 -2.46 8.72
N SER A 250 -13.37 -3.19 8.06
CA SER A 250 -14.68 -3.54 8.58
C SER A 250 -15.09 -4.97 8.24
N GLY A 251 -15.96 -5.53 9.09
CA GLY A 251 -16.46 -6.89 8.98
C GLY A 251 -16.01 -7.78 10.14
N ILE A 252 -16.57 -9.00 10.22
CA ILE A 252 -16.30 -9.91 11.33
C ILE A 252 -14.90 -10.52 11.27
N ASN A 253 -14.29 -10.57 10.06
CA ASN A 253 -12.93 -11.05 9.82
C ASN A 253 -11.94 -9.88 9.67
N ALA A 254 -12.31 -8.70 10.10
CA ALA A 254 -11.44 -7.56 10.27
C ALA A 254 -11.13 -7.35 11.75
N ASP A 255 -10.06 -6.63 12.04
CA ASP A 255 -9.79 -6.09 13.37
C ASP A 255 -9.90 -4.55 13.33
N PRO A 256 -11.13 -3.99 13.31
CA PRO A 256 -11.31 -2.56 13.09
C PRO A 256 -10.52 -1.68 14.05
N PRO A 257 -10.44 -1.97 15.37
CA PRO A 257 -9.72 -1.09 16.30
C PRO A 257 -8.21 -1.01 16.04
N ASN A 258 -7.61 -2.06 15.48
CA ASN A 258 -6.18 -2.14 15.19
C ASN A 258 -5.87 -1.95 13.71
N SER A 259 -6.80 -1.46 12.90
CA SER A 259 -6.61 -1.18 11.48
C SER A 259 -6.73 0.31 11.17
N GLY A 260 -6.22 0.70 10.00
CA GLY A 260 -6.20 2.09 9.58
C GLY A 260 -5.05 2.89 10.20
N TYR A 261 -4.59 3.88 9.47
CA TYR A 261 -3.42 4.68 9.86
C TYR A 261 -3.42 6.04 9.16
N HIS A 262 -2.58 6.94 9.68
CA HIS A 262 -2.18 8.17 9.00
C HIS A 262 -0.66 8.22 8.98
N ARG A 263 -0.07 8.52 7.83
CA ARG A 263 1.40 8.61 7.72
C ARG A 263 1.85 9.74 6.80
N ALA A 264 3.07 10.22 7.03
CA ALA A 264 3.76 11.14 6.15
C ALA A 264 5.21 10.64 5.95
N LEU A 265 5.66 10.62 4.71
CA LEU A 265 6.97 10.15 4.30
C LEU A 265 7.70 11.26 3.53
N LEU A 266 9.02 11.34 3.71
CA LEU A 266 9.92 12.12 2.87
C LEU A 266 10.62 11.16 1.92
N SER A 267 10.53 11.42 0.62
CA SER A 267 11.09 10.53 -0.39
C SER A 267 12.04 11.30 -1.32
N PRO A 268 13.35 11.22 -1.11
CA PRO A 268 14.34 11.55 -2.13
C PRO A 268 14.39 10.43 -3.18
N GLY A 269 14.40 10.80 -4.45
CA GLY A 269 14.47 9.88 -5.58
C GLY A 269 15.40 10.36 -6.69
N LEU A 270 15.76 9.44 -7.57
CA LEU A 270 16.54 9.68 -8.77
C LEU A 270 15.87 8.99 -9.96
N GLU A 271 15.91 9.66 -11.10
CA GLU A 271 15.50 9.10 -12.38
C GLU A 271 16.63 9.22 -13.39
N ALA A 272 16.95 8.13 -14.05
CA ALA A 272 17.88 8.10 -15.17
C ALA A 272 17.11 7.78 -16.46
N ASP A 273 17.15 8.71 -17.43
CA ASP A 273 16.50 8.60 -18.74
C ASP A 273 17.56 8.33 -19.82
N PHE A 274 17.41 7.23 -20.53
CA PHE A 274 18.25 6.75 -21.62
C PHE A 274 17.49 6.75 -22.96
N GLY A 275 16.57 7.68 -23.14
CA GLY A 275 15.71 7.82 -24.30
C GLY A 275 14.46 6.98 -24.19
N LYS A 276 14.43 5.76 -24.71
CA LYS A 276 13.28 4.85 -24.56
C LYS A 276 13.25 4.13 -23.22
N TRP A 277 14.37 4.02 -22.55
CA TRP A 277 14.49 3.38 -21.25
C TRP A 277 14.58 4.42 -20.14
N ARG A 278 13.88 4.18 -19.07
CA ARG A 278 13.93 5.00 -17.87
C ARG A 278 14.04 4.09 -16.64
N LEU A 279 14.95 4.46 -15.74
CA LEU A 279 15.11 3.83 -14.43
C LEU A 279 14.83 4.87 -13.36
N TYR A 280 13.86 4.60 -12.51
CA TYR A 280 13.52 5.41 -11.35
C TYR A 280 13.78 4.62 -10.07
N GLY A 281 14.20 5.31 -9.01
CA GLY A 281 14.29 4.73 -7.68
C GLY A 281 14.24 5.79 -6.61
N ASP A 282 13.59 5.46 -5.50
CA ASP A 282 13.53 6.30 -4.31
C ASP A 282 13.62 5.50 -3.01
N ALA A 283 13.80 6.24 -1.91
CA ALA A 283 13.74 5.72 -0.56
C ALA A 283 12.82 6.63 0.27
N GLU A 284 11.77 6.05 0.81
CA GLU A 284 10.72 6.76 1.56
C GLU A 284 10.98 6.65 3.06
N PHE A 285 11.30 7.75 3.70
CA PHE A 285 11.61 7.84 5.12
C PHE A 285 10.40 8.33 5.91
N ARG A 286 10.00 7.58 6.92
CA ARG A 286 8.90 7.95 7.80
C ARG A 286 9.20 9.24 8.59
N LEU A 287 8.44 10.31 8.34
CA LEU A 287 8.43 11.53 9.14
C LEU A 287 7.40 11.47 10.25
N TYR A 288 6.23 10.91 9.95
CA TYR A 288 5.11 10.77 10.87
C TYR A 288 4.37 9.47 10.61
N HIS A 289 3.89 8.85 11.67
CA HIS A 289 2.99 7.71 11.60
C HIS A 289 2.09 7.68 12.83
N TYR A 290 0.81 7.46 12.60
CA TYR A 290 -0.19 7.21 13.63
C TYR A 290 -0.93 5.93 13.25
N ALA A 291 -0.81 4.90 14.09
CA ALA A 291 -1.49 3.62 13.94
C ALA A 291 -2.63 3.54 14.94
N ASN A 292 -3.84 3.22 14.48
CA ASN A 292 -4.93 2.90 15.39
C ASN A 292 -4.59 1.64 16.17
N ALA A 293 -4.99 1.58 17.43
CA ALA A 293 -4.71 0.44 18.30
C ALA A 293 -5.72 0.35 19.45
N ALA A 294 -6.10 -0.87 19.79
CA ALA A 294 -6.99 -1.15 20.92
C ALA A 294 -6.24 -1.74 22.12
N PRO A 295 -6.76 -1.62 23.34
CA PRO A 295 -6.26 -2.38 24.47
C PRO A 295 -6.31 -3.89 24.19
N SER A 296 -5.20 -4.58 24.40
CA SER A 296 -5.16 -6.04 24.30
C SER A 296 -5.73 -6.67 25.59
N VAL A 297 -6.50 -7.75 25.44
CA VAL A 297 -6.93 -8.58 26.57
C VAL A 297 -5.90 -9.67 26.91
N GLU A 298 -5.00 -9.96 25.98
CA GLU A 298 -4.02 -11.05 26.08
C GLU A 298 -2.67 -10.55 26.64
N TYR A 299 -2.29 -9.31 26.33
CA TYR A 299 -1.04 -8.71 26.77
C TYR A 299 -1.33 -7.52 27.68
N GLU A 300 -0.51 -7.33 28.74
CA GLU A 300 -0.54 -6.09 29.51
C GLU A 300 -0.15 -4.91 28.62
N GLY A 301 -1.14 -4.21 28.05
CA GLY A 301 -0.92 -3.05 27.19
C GLY A 301 -1.87 -2.99 25.99
N THR A 302 -1.41 -2.37 24.95
CA THR A 302 -2.16 -2.18 23.72
C THR A 302 -1.41 -2.91 22.61
N GLN A 303 -2.11 -3.80 21.92
CA GLN A 303 -1.62 -4.40 20.68
C GLN A 303 -1.57 -3.31 19.62
N GLY A 304 -0.46 -3.20 18.90
CA GLY A 304 -0.26 -2.19 17.88
C GLY A 304 -0.32 -2.76 16.47
N GLN A 305 0.01 -1.92 15.52
CA GLN A 305 0.22 -2.34 14.13
C GLN A 305 1.71 -2.42 13.82
N LEU A 306 2.11 -3.31 12.90
CA LEU A 306 3.48 -3.33 12.39
C LEU A 306 3.70 -2.22 11.37
N VAL A 307 4.80 -1.50 11.52
CA VAL A 307 5.14 -0.34 10.71
C VAL A 307 6.55 -0.44 10.18
N ALA A 308 6.74 -0.07 8.92
CA ALA A 308 8.06 0.04 8.30
C ALA A 308 8.74 1.37 8.69
N LYS A 309 10.06 1.33 8.80
CA LYS A 309 10.88 2.53 9.00
C LYS A 309 11.16 3.24 7.68
N THR A 310 11.44 2.46 6.66
CA THR A 310 11.82 2.93 5.32
C THR A 310 11.19 2.02 4.29
N LEU A 311 10.73 2.59 3.19
CA LEU A 311 10.28 1.85 2.01
C LEU A 311 11.24 2.18 0.86
N PHE A 312 11.34 1.29 -0.11
CA PHE A 312 12.15 1.49 -1.31
C PHE A 312 11.31 1.18 -2.53
N LYS A 313 11.42 2.01 -3.55
CA LYS A 313 10.74 1.84 -4.83
C LYS A 313 11.76 1.84 -5.96
N VAL A 314 11.60 0.91 -6.90
CA VAL A 314 12.38 0.87 -8.15
C VAL A 314 11.45 0.58 -9.32
N ILE A 315 11.55 1.37 -10.38
CA ILE A 315 10.76 1.20 -11.60
C ILE A 315 11.69 1.25 -12.81
N LEU A 316 11.61 0.22 -13.66
CA LEU A 316 12.25 0.19 -14.97
C LEU A 316 11.16 0.27 -16.03
N SER A 317 11.20 1.29 -16.90
CA SER A 317 10.22 1.46 -17.96
C SER A 317 10.85 1.55 -19.35
N TYR A 318 10.06 1.16 -20.35
CA TYR A 318 10.38 1.26 -21.77
C TYR A 318 9.22 1.91 -22.53
N SER A 319 9.51 3.00 -23.25
CA SER A 319 8.54 3.74 -24.07
C SER A 319 8.68 3.37 -25.57
N PHE A 320 7.54 3.22 -26.26
CA PHE A 320 7.49 2.79 -27.68
C PHE A 320 6.46 3.56 -28.49
#